data_cd3193546ddfe849730e492d9e2bcf3d
#
_entry.id   cd3193546ddfe849730e492d9e2bcf3d
#
_cell.length_a   1.000
_cell.length_b   1.000
_cell.length_c   1.000
_cell.angle_alpha   90.00
_cell.angle_beta   90.00
_cell.angle_gamma   90.00
#
_symmetry.space_group_name_H-M   'P 1'
#
loop_
_entity.id
_entity.type
_entity.pdbx_description
1 polymer ?
#
loop_
_entity_poly.entity_id
_entity_poly.type
_entity_poly.pdbx_seq_one_letter_code
_entity_poly.pdbx_strand_id
1 'polypeptide(L)' 'MLHEYDLINELKKVDVHFAALCKKHDELNEMIDSKAAQASELDALKKEKLKLKDEIYAQVLKYKEQK' A
#
# COMPACT_ATOMS: atom_id res chain seq x y z
N MET A 1 -2.79 -21.63 8.22
CA MET A 1 -2.97 -20.85 6.99
C MET A 1 -2.68 -19.39 7.25
N LEU A 2 -1.83 -18.79 6.42
CA LEU A 2 -1.48 -17.38 6.57
C LEU A 2 -2.57 -16.49 5.98
N HIS A 3 -2.98 -15.48 6.74
CA HIS A 3 -3.89 -14.45 6.24
C HIS A 3 -3.10 -13.46 5.38
N GLU A 4 -3.80 -12.72 4.52
CA GLU A 4 -3.16 -11.69 3.70
C GLU A 4 -2.38 -10.69 4.53
N TYR A 5 -2.91 -10.33 5.67
CA TYR A 5 -2.25 -9.40 6.59
C TYR A 5 -0.89 -9.93 7.04
N ASP A 6 -0.82 -11.21 7.34
CA ASP A 6 0.42 -11.85 7.77
C ASP A 6 1.44 -11.90 6.63
N LEU A 7 0.96 -12.14 5.40
CA LEU A 7 1.82 -12.12 4.23
C LEU A 7 2.39 -10.74 3.96
N ILE A 8 1.59 -9.70 4.14
CA ILE A 8 2.04 -8.32 3.98
C ILE A 8 3.14 -8.00 4.98
N ASN A 9 2.93 -8.36 6.24
CA ASN A 9 3.93 -8.13 7.29
C ASN A 9 5.22 -8.90 7.02
N GLU A 10 5.10 -10.13 6.58
CA GLU A 10 6.26 -10.96 6.25
C GLU A 10 7.03 -10.36 5.08
N LEU A 11 6.33 -9.94 4.04
CA LEU A 11 6.95 -9.37 2.87
C LEU A 11 7.65 -8.04 3.18
N LYS A 12 7.08 -7.23 4.07
CA LYS A 12 7.71 -5.99 4.52
C LYS A 12 9.08 -6.22 5.13
N LYS A 13 9.26 -7.36 5.79
CA LYS A 13 10.53 -7.67 6.46
C LYS A 13 11.60 -8.09 5.49
N VAL A 14 11.21 -8.74 4.40
CA VAL A 14 12.19 -9.30 3.45
C VAL A 14 12.37 -8.45 2.19
N ASP A 15 11.45 -7.53 1.91
CA ASP A 15 11.50 -6.70 0.72
C ASP A 15 11.40 -5.22 1.09
N VAL A 16 12.53 -4.53 0.99
CA VAL A 16 12.60 -3.09 1.32
C VAL A 16 11.71 -2.26 0.40
N HIS A 17 11.66 -2.63 -0.88
CA HIS A 17 10.84 -1.92 -1.85
C HIS A 17 9.36 -2.01 -1.49
N PHE A 18 8.92 -3.21 -1.12
CA PHE A 18 7.53 -3.43 -0.70
C PHE A 18 7.22 -2.64 0.57
N ALA A 19 8.13 -2.63 1.52
CA ALA A 19 7.95 -1.86 2.76
C ALA A 19 7.79 -0.37 2.47
N ALA A 20 8.55 0.14 1.50
CA ALA A 20 8.44 1.54 1.08
C ALA A 20 7.08 1.84 0.44
N LEU A 21 6.56 0.91 -0.36
CA LEU A 21 5.23 1.05 -0.96
C LEU A 21 4.15 1.14 0.11
N CYS A 22 4.22 0.27 1.11
CA CYS A 22 3.26 0.24 2.20
C CYS A 22 3.31 1.53 3.02
N LYS A 23 4.52 2.02 3.29
CA LYS A 23 4.71 3.26 4.02
C LYS A 23 4.09 4.44 3.28
N LYS A 24 4.32 4.51 1.97
CA LYS A 24 3.77 5.58 1.14
C LYS A 24 2.24 5.52 1.12
N HIS A 25 1.69 4.32 1.04
CA HIS A 25 0.24 4.13 1.08
C HIS A 25 -0.34 4.66 2.39
N ASP A 26 0.31 4.35 3.51
CA ASP A 26 -0.13 4.81 4.83
C ASP A 26 -0.06 6.33 4.93
N GLU A 27 1.00 6.93 4.42
CA GLU A 27 1.16 8.39 4.42
C GLU A 27 0.05 9.06 3.63
N LEU A 28 -0.27 8.55 2.45
CA LEU A 28 -1.35 9.07 1.62
C LEU A 28 -2.70 8.93 2.33
N ASN A 29 -2.92 7.80 2.98
CA ASN A 29 -4.14 7.56 3.72
C ASN A 29 -4.32 8.58 4.85
N GLU A 30 -3.26 8.87 5.57
CA GLU A 30 -3.27 9.89 6.63
C GLU A 30 -3.58 11.28 6.09
N MET A 31 -3.00 11.63 4.95
CA MET A 31 -3.24 12.93 4.31
C MET A 31 -4.71 13.07 3.91
N ILE A 32 -5.30 12.02 3.38
CA ILE A 32 -6.72 12.00 3.00
C ILE A 32 -7.61 12.13 4.23
N ASP A 33 -7.32 11.36 5.28
CA ASP A 33 -8.12 11.36 6.51
C ASP A 33 -8.03 12.67 7.27
N SER A 34 -6.88 13.33 7.25
CA SER A 34 -6.68 14.59 7.98
C SER A 34 -7.38 15.76 7.33
N LYS A 35 -7.85 15.59 6.10
CA LYS A 35 -8.51 16.64 5.31
C LYS A 35 -7.62 17.88 5.13
N ALA A 36 -6.32 17.69 5.19
CA ALA A 36 -5.35 18.77 5.01
C ALA A 36 -5.27 19.23 3.56
N ALA A 37 -5.69 18.41 2.62
CA ALA A 37 -5.64 18.70 1.20
C ALA A 37 -6.96 19.30 0.70
N GLN A 38 -6.87 20.11 -0.34
CA GLN A 38 -8.05 20.65 -1.00
C GLN A 38 -8.73 19.58 -1.84
N ALA A 39 -9.98 19.83 -2.24
CA ALA A 39 -10.78 18.85 -2.97
C ALA A 39 -10.09 18.33 -4.23
N SER A 40 -9.44 19.21 -5.00
CA SER A 40 -8.73 18.80 -6.20
C SER A 40 -7.53 17.92 -5.89
N GLU A 41 -6.84 18.23 -4.80
CA GLU A 41 -5.70 17.44 -4.34
C GLU A 41 -6.13 16.09 -3.79
N LEU A 42 -7.28 16.05 -3.11
CA LEU A 42 -7.84 14.81 -2.60
C LEU A 42 -8.11 13.80 -3.72
N ASP A 43 -8.60 14.28 -4.86
CA ASP A 43 -8.86 13.43 -6.02
C ASP A 43 -7.57 12.76 -6.50
N ALA A 44 -6.52 13.57 -6.64
CA ALA A 44 -5.21 13.06 -7.05
C ALA A 44 -4.63 12.09 -6.04
N LEU A 45 -4.76 12.40 -4.75
CA LEU A 45 -4.27 11.53 -3.68
C LEU A 45 -5.00 10.20 -3.65
N LYS A 46 -6.31 10.22 -3.86
CA LYS A 46 -7.11 8.99 -3.90
C LYS A 46 -6.71 8.10 -5.08
N LYS A 47 -6.45 8.70 -6.23
CA LYS A 47 -6.02 7.96 -7.42
C LYS A 47 -4.65 7.33 -7.18
N GLU A 48 -3.73 8.07 -6.58
CA GLU A 48 -2.41 7.57 -6.25
C GLU A 48 -2.47 6.45 -5.23
N LYS A 49 -3.35 6.60 -4.24
CA LYS A 49 -3.58 5.57 -3.23
C LYS A 49 -4.05 4.26 -3.87
N LEU A 50 -4.98 4.35 -4.82
CA LEU A 50 -5.48 3.19 -5.54
C LEU A 50 -4.37 2.50 -6.33
N LYS A 51 -3.52 3.29 -7.00
CA LYS A 51 -2.37 2.75 -7.73
C LYS A 51 -1.45 1.97 -6.80
N LEU A 52 -1.12 2.57 -5.66
CA LEU A 52 -0.25 1.92 -4.69
C LEU A 52 -0.87 0.64 -4.14
N LYS A 53 -2.16 0.68 -3.88
CA LYS A 53 -2.89 -0.49 -3.41
C LYS A 53 -2.81 -1.63 -4.42
N ASP A 54 -3.00 -1.31 -5.70
CA ASP A 54 -2.91 -2.30 -6.77
C ASP A 54 -1.51 -2.91 -6.84
N GLU A 55 -0.48 -2.09 -6.71
CA GLU A 55 0.90 -2.57 -6.71
C GLU A 55 1.18 -3.47 -5.51
N ILE A 56 0.68 -3.08 -4.35
CA ILE A 56 0.84 -3.88 -3.13
C ILE A 56 0.18 -5.25 -3.31
N TYR A 57 -1.04 -5.28 -3.82
CA TYR A 57 -1.73 -6.54 -4.07
C TYR A 57 -1.01 -7.41 -5.10
N ALA A 58 -0.49 -6.80 -6.15
CA ALA A 58 0.26 -7.52 -7.17
C ALA A 58 1.51 -8.19 -6.57
N GLN A 59 2.20 -7.46 -5.69
CA GLN A 59 3.38 -8.01 -5.02
C GLN A 59 3.02 -9.14 -4.07
N VAL A 60 1.92 -9.00 -3.35
CA VAL A 60 1.45 -10.05 -2.43
C VAL A 60 1.08 -11.31 -3.20
N LEU A 61 0.37 -11.16 -4.32
CA LEU A 61 0.00 -12.31 -5.16
C LEU A 61 1.24 -13.01 -5.69
N LYS A 62 2.20 -12.24 -6.15
CA LYS A 62 3.46 -12.79 -6.66
C LYS A 62 4.21 -13.58 -5.58
N TYR A 63 4.22 -13.03 -4.38
CA TYR A 63 4.86 -13.67 -3.24
C TYR A 63 4.17 -14.99 -2.88
N LYS A 64 2.84 -15.01 -2.91
CA LYS A 64 2.05 -16.21 -2.66
C LYS A 64 2.37 -17.30 -3.69
N GLU A 65 2.47 -16.92 -4.96
CA GLU A 65 2.76 -17.86 -6.03
C GLU A 65 4.15 -18.48 -5.92
N GLN A 66 5.09 -17.74 -5.37
CA GLN A 66 6.45 -18.22 -5.19
C GLN A 66 6.62 -19.15 -3.99
N LYS A 67 5.64 -19.20 -3.13
CA LYS A 67 5.60 -20.12 -2.01
C LYS A 67 4.76 -21.34 -2.33
#